data_19881e97f9ae470e94c74a0261fcc4af
#
_entry.id   19881e97f9ae470e94c74a0261fcc4af
#
_cell.length_a   1.000
_cell.length_b   1.000
_cell.length_c   1.000
_cell.angle_alpha   90.00
_cell.angle_beta   90.00
_cell.angle_gamma   90.00
#
_symmetry.space_group_name_H-M   'P 1'
#
loop_
_entity.id
_entity.type
_entity.pdbx_description
1 polymer ?
#
loop_
_entity_poly.entity_id
_entity_poly.type
_entity_poly.pdbx_seq_one_letter_code
_entity_poly.pdbx_strand_id
1 'polypeptide(L)'
;MHGRRLRMPLAAAAAILAAVSLSGCISQKNPVATFQVVDETYKIELTTPELQQHARDLLAGEDVASIPNGVVVRDDPGVNAPWSWHIDPASLEFADNTIEVCDGLPSYVEDGTVTSDRYCPWSAEIVSID
;
A
#
# COMPACT_ATOMS: atom_id res chain seq x y z
N MET A 1 75.19 -36.28 -18.85
CA MET A 1 74.53 -35.02 -18.47
C MET A 1 73.02 -35.26 -18.47
N HIS A 2 72.43 -35.41 -17.30
CA HIS A 2 71.04 -35.66 -17.17
C HIS A 2 70.36 -34.43 -16.57
N GLY A 3 69.64 -33.68 -17.41
CA GLY A 3 68.83 -32.56 -16.96
C GLY A 3 67.60 -33.02 -16.31
N ARG A 4 67.53 -32.91 -15.01
CA ARG A 4 66.33 -33.14 -14.22
C ARG A 4 65.41 -31.90 -14.39
N ARG A 5 64.36 -32.05 -15.17
CA ARG A 5 63.32 -31.04 -15.21
C ARG A 5 62.44 -31.23 -13.99
N LEU A 6 62.53 -30.30 -13.05
CA LEU A 6 61.60 -30.18 -11.95
C LEU A 6 60.23 -29.73 -12.53
N ARG A 7 59.27 -30.61 -12.47
CA ARG A 7 57.90 -30.20 -12.73
C ARG A 7 57.31 -29.69 -11.42
N MET A 8 57.10 -28.41 -11.34
CA MET A 8 56.29 -27.83 -10.31
C MET A 8 54.82 -28.13 -10.57
N PRO A 9 54.06 -28.66 -9.59
CA PRO A 9 52.60 -28.73 -9.72
C PRO A 9 52.01 -27.32 -9.54
N LEU A 10 51.34 -26.84 -10.56
CA LEU A 10 50.45 -25.68 -10.41
C LEU A 10 49.30 -26.11 -9.49
N ALA A 11 49.33 -25.63 -8.26
CA ALA A 11 48.16 -25.68 -7.39
C ALA A 11 47.17 -24.61 -7.87
N ALA A 12 46.18 -25.03 -8.61
CA ALA A 12 45.06 -24.16 -8.91
C ALA A 12 44.23 -23.96 -7.61
N ALA A 13 44.43 -22.83 -6.98
CA ALA A 13 43.59 -22.40 -5.90
C ALA A 13 42.24 -21.95 -6.51
N ALA A 14 41.24 -22.83 -6.48
CA ALA A 14 39.88 -22.46 -6.80
C ALA A 14 39.33 -21.61 -5.65
N ALA A 15 39.35 -20.30 -5.83
CA ALA A 15 38.65 -19.41 -4.92
C ALA A 15 37.15 -19.56 -5.15
N ILE A 16 36.47 -20.32 -4.28
CA ILE A 16 35.01 -20.36 -4.26
C ILE A 16 34.56 -19.05 -3.64
N LEU A 17 34.18 -18.10 -4.48
CA LEU A 17 33.41 -16.94 -4.02
C LEU A 17 32.02 -17.44 -3.65
N ALA A 18 31.79 -17.67 -2.37
CA ALA A 18 30.46 -17.82 -1.84
C ALA A 18 29.79 -16.45 -1.91
N ALA A 19 28.99 -16.23 -2.95
CA ALA A 19 28.11 -15.08 -2.98
C ALA A 19 27.03 -15.30 -1.92
N VAL A 20 27.22 -14.71 -0.73
CA VAL A 20 26.19 -14.62 0.28
C VAL A 20 25.19 -13.61 -0.24
N SER A 21 24.15 -14.06 -0.95
CA SER A 21 22.99 -13.25 -1.23
C SER A 21 22.31 -12.98 0.10
N LEU A 22 22.57 -11.82 0.68
CA LEU A 22 21.76 -11.27 1.75
C LEU A 22 20.40 -10.90 1.17
N SER A 23 19.50 -11.89 1.04
CA SER A 23 18.09 -11.60 0.92
C SER A 23 17.60 -11.16 2.29
N GLY A 24 17.94 -9.92 2.69
CA GLY A 24 17.32 -9.27 3.81
C GLY A 24 15.83 -9.16 3.49
N CYS A 25 14.97 -9.62 4.40
CA CYS A 25 13.55 -9.27 4.36
C CYS A 25 13.45 -7.74 4.45
N ILE A 26 13.49 -7.07 3.29
CA ILE A 26 13.08 -5.68 3.23
C ILE A 26 11.56 -5.74 3.35
N SER A 27 11.04 -5.43 4.54
CA SER A 27 9.62 -5.18 4.71
C SER A 27 9.27 -3.98 3.86
N GLN A 28 8.77 -4.22 2.65
CA GLN A 28 8.25 -3.16 1.80
C GLN A 28 6.99 -2.63 2.46
N LYS A 29 6.96 -1.32 2.72
CA LYS A 29 5.75 -0.65 3.14
C LYS A 29 4.71 -0.79 2.04
N ASN A 30 3.48 -1.07 2.43
CA ASN A 30 2.37 -1.05 1.50
C ASN A 30 2.17 0.37 0.95
N PRO A 31 1.79 0.49 -0.33
CA PRO A 31 1.38 1.78 -0.88
C PRO A 31 0.21 2.38 -0.11
N VAL A 32 0.16 3.70 -0.07
CA VAL A 32 -0.90 4.47 0.55
C VAL A 32 -1.57 5.34 -0.50
N ALA A 33 -2.87 5.15 -0.69
CA ALA A 33 -3.68 5.98 -1.58
C ALA A 33 -4.21 7.20 -0.84
N THR A 34 -4.14 8.36 -1.46
CA THR A 34 -4.80 9.58 -0.99
C THR A 34 -6.03 9.85 -1.84
N PHE A 35 -7.15 10.03 -1.16
CA PHE A 35 -8.43 10.39 -1.76
C PHE A 35 -8.82 11.80 -1.36
N GLN A 36 -9.39 12.53 -2.30
CA GLN A 36 -9.99 13.83 -2.07
C GLN A 36 -11.52 13.71 -2.06
N VAL A 37 -12.14 14.30 -1.06
CA VAL A 37 -13.59 14.39 -0.92
C VAL A 37 -13.93 15.87 -0.76
N VAL A 38 -14.41 16.48 -1.82
CA VAL A 38 -14.64 17.94 -1.94
C VAL A 38 -13.31 18.69 -1.76
N ASP A 39 -13.05 19.30 -0.62
CA ASP A 39 -11.84 20.06 -0.29
C ASP A 39 -10.97 19.42 0.81
N GLU A 40 -11.35 18.21 1.24
CA GLU A 40 -10.63 17.45 2.27
C GLU A 40 -10.00 16.20 1.69
N THR A 41 -8.94 15.73 2.31
CA THR A 41 -8.26 14.49 1.91
C THR A 41 -8.17 13.50 3.06
N TYR A 42 -8.11 12.22 2.72
CA TYR A 42 -7.80 11.14 3.66
C TYR A 42 -7.01 10.04 2.95
N LYS A 43 -6.40 9.17 3.71
CA LYS A 43 -5.47 8.17 3.20
C LYS A 43 -5.88 6.76 3.60
N ILE A 44 -5.67 5.80 2.70
CA ILE A 44 -5.91 4.38 2.96
C ILE A 44 -4.69 3.57 2.54
N GLU A 45 -4.25 2.68 3.40
CA GLU A 45 -3.21 1.70 3.08
C GLU A 45 -3.76 0.61 2.16
N LEU A 46 -3.01 0.26 1.11
CA LEU A 46 -3.38 -0.74 0.12
C LEU A 46 -2.60 -2.04 0.38
N THR A 47 -3.22 -2.99 1.03
CA THR A 47 -2.54 -4.17 1.57
C THR A 47 -2.49 -5.38 0.63
N THR A 48 -3.21 -5.36 -0.48
CA THR A 48 -3.22 -6.45 -1.45
C THR A 48 -2.84 -5.99 -2.85
N PRO A 49 -2.25 -6.86 -3.69
CA PRO A 49 -1.97 -6.54 -5.09
C PRO A 49 -3.21 -6.11 -5.87
N GLU A 50 -4.37 -6.69 -5.58
CA GLU A 50 -5.65 -6.37 -6.22
C GLU A 50 -6.10 -4.95 -5.89
N LEU A 51 -6.05 -4.55 -4.63
CA LEU A 51 -6.37 -3.18 -4.21
C LEU A 51 -5.38 -2.16 -4.79
N GLN A 52 -4.10 -2.50 -4.82
CA GLN A 52 -3.05 -1.66 -5.40
C GLN A 52 -3.28 -1.44 -6.90
N GLN A 53 -3.63 -2.51 -7.63
CA GLN A 53 -3.93 -2.40 -9.06
C GLN A 53 -5.20 -1.60 -9.30
N HIS A 54 -6.25 -1.83 -8.53
CA HIS A 54 -7.51 -1.08 -8.62
C HIS A 54 -7.28 0.42 -8.41
N ALA A 55 -6.48 0.78 -7.39
CA ALA A 55 -6.13 2.17 -7.14
C ALA A 55 -5.33 2.80 -8.29
N ARG A 56 -4.38 2.05 -8.88
CA ARG A 56 -3.65 2.52 -10.08
C ARG A 56 -4.57 2.73 -11.26
N ASP A 57 -5.52 1.85 -11.48
CA ASP A 57 -6.51 1.97 -12.56
C ASP A 57 -7.36 3.23 -12.36
N LEU A 58 -7.82 3.51 -11.14
CA LEU A 58 -8.52 4.75 -10.81
C LEU A 58 -7.67 5.98 -11.08
N LEU A 59 -6.41 5.98 -10.65
CA LEU A 59 -5.49 7.09 -10.85
C LEU A 59 -5.20 7.33 -12.34
N ALA A 60 -5.21 6.27 -13.15
CA ALA A 60 -5.06 6.34 -14.60
C ALA A 60 -6.34 6.76 -15.33
N GLY A 61 -7.46 6.95 -14.63
CA GLY A 61 -8.75 7.34 -15.21
C GLY A 61 -9.52 6.21 -15.87
N GLU A 62 -9.21 4.95 -15.51
CA GLU A 62 -9.96 3.79 -15.98
C GLU A 62 -11.38 3.76 -15.40
N ASP A 63 -12.32 3.21 -16.16
CA ASP A 63 -13.72 3.06 -15.76
C ASP A 63 -13.88 1.80 -14.87
N VAL A 64 -13.52 1.95 -13.62
CA VAL A 64 -13.65 0.91 -12.58
C VAL A 64 -14.41 1.48 -11.38
N ALA A 65 -14.89 0.61 -10.48
CA ALA A 65 -15.61 1.01 -9.28
C ALA A 65 -14.81 2.05 -8.48
N SER A 66 -15.40 3.20 -8.17
CA SER A 66 -14.67 4.38 -7.70
C SER A 66 -14.86 4.73 -6.23
N ILE A 67 -15.87 4.17 -5.56
CA ILE A 67 -16.18 4.52 -4.18
C ILE A 67 -15.40 3.63 -3.23
N PRO A 68 -14.41 4.16 -2.50
CA PRO A 68 -13.74 3.41 -1.46
C PRO A 68 -14.70 3.20 -0.30
N ASN A 69 -14.80 1.96 0.17
CA ASN A 69 -15.70 1.57 1.25
C ASN A 69 -14.94 0.68 2.23
N GLY A 70 -14.89 1.07 3.48
CA GLY A 70 -14.18 0.32 4.50
C GLY A 70 -14.65 0.62 5.91
N VAL A 71 -14.26 -0.25 6.83
CA VAL A 71 -14.56 -0.11 8.26
C VAL A 71 -13.70 0.99 8.87
N VAL A 72 -14.32 1.87 9.63
CA VAL A 72 -13.64 2.95 10.36
C VAL A 72 -13.08 2.42 11.67
N VAL A 73 -11.78 2.61 11.88
CA VAL A 73 -11.11 2.40 13.17
C VAL A 73 -10.91 3.77 13.82
N ARG A 74 -11.62 4.00 14.93
CA ARG A 74 -11.56 5.28 15.65
C ARG A 74 -10.45 5.28 16.68
N ASP A 75 -9.98 6.47 17.05
CA ASP A 75 -8.93 6.70 18.03
C ASP A 75 -7.58 6.06 17.68
N ASP A 76 -7.36 5.84 16.39
CA ASP A 76 -6.12 5.34 15.81
C ASP A 76 -5.93 5.95 14.42
N PRO A 77 -5.01 6.90 14.24
CA PRO A 77 -4.80 7.54 12.95
C PRO A 77 -4.22 6.62 11.88
N GLY A 78 -3.49 5.57 12.24
CA GLY A 78 -2.80 4.73 11.27
C GLY A 78 -1.98 5.58 10.29
N VAL A 79 -2.21 5.38 8.98
CA VAL A 79 -1.59 6.20 7.91
C VAL A 79 -2.32 7.51 7.64
N ASN A 80 -3.43 7.76 8.32
CA ASN A 80 -4.41 8.80 8.00
C ASN A 80 -4.25 10.10 8.81
N ALA A 81 -3.15 10.28 9.55
CA ALA A 81 -2.91 11.55 10.25
C ALA A 81 -3.04 12.74 9.25
N PRO A 82 -3.61 13.90 9.65
CA PRO A 82 -3.92 14.32 11.03
C PRO A 82 -5.26 13.85 11.60
N TRP A 83 -6.04 13.08 10.83
CA TRP A 83 -7.28 12.51 11.35
C TRP A 83 -6.99 11.51 12.47
N SER A 84 -7.86 11.41 13.46
CA SER A 84 -7.72 10.48 14.58
C SER A 84 -8.29 9.08 14.29
N TRP A 85 -8.67 8.82 13.07
CA TRP A 85 -9.25 7.58 12.58
C TRP A 85 -8.56 7.11 11.30
N HIS A 86 -8.72 5.86 10.96
CA HIS A 86 -8.30 5.32 9.67
C HIS A 86 -9.28 4.25 9.18
N ILE A 87 -9.18 3.89 7.92
CA ILE A 87 -9.89 2.75 7.36
C ILE A 87 -9.09 1.49 7.62
N ASP A 88 -9.73 0.48 8.20
CA ASP A 88 -9.13 -0.86 8.30
C ASP A 88 -8.81 -1.36 6.88
N PRO A 89 -7.53 -1.48 6.50
CA PRO A 89 -7.18 -1.82 5.13
C PRO A 89 -7.65 -3.22 4.71
N ALA A 90 -7.81 -4.14 5.65
CA ALA A 90 -8.34 -5.48 5.36
C ALA A 90 -9.83 -5.46 4.95
N SER A 91 -10.56 -4.41 5.33
CA SER A 91 -11.97 -4.24 5.00
C SER A 91 -12.23 -3.46 3.71
N LEU A 92 -11.19 -2.85 3.13
CA LEU A 92 -11.34 -1.98 1.97
C LEU A 92 -11.86 -2.75 0.76
N GLU A 93 -12.88 -2.21 0.15
CA GLU A 93 -13.40 -2.62 -1.15
C GLU A 93 -13.78 -1.37 -1.95
N PHE A 94 -13.78 -1.47 -3.27
CA PHE A 94 -14.27 -0.41 -4.15
C PHE A 94 -15.65 -0.79 -4.67
N ALA A 95 -16.57 0.15 -4.65
CA ALA A 95 -17.95 -0.08 -5.04
C ALA A 95 -18.42 0.94 -6.08
N ASP A 96 -19.39 0.53 -6.92
CA ASP A 96 -20.08 1.43 -7.85
C ASP A 96 -21.21 2.19 -7.16
N ASN A 97 -21.81 1.58 -6.14
CA ASN A 97 -22.90 2.14 -5.36
C ASN A 97 -22.76 1.76 -3.89
N THR A 98 -23.14 2.67 -3.03
CA THR A 98 -23.17 2.46 -1.57
C THR A 98 -24.40 3.14 -0.96
N ILE A 99 -24.63 2.90 0.34
CA ILE A 99 -25.73 3.51 1.08
C ILE A 99 -25.33 4.88 1.63
N GLU A 100 -26.31 5.76 1.84
CA GLU A 100 -26.07 7.15 2.27
C GLU A 100 -25.45 7.28 3.66
N VAL A 101 -25.71 6.34 4.57
CA VAL A 101 -25.29 6.44 5.97
C VAL A 101 -23.78 6.47 6.15
N CYS A 102 -23.02 5.99 5.18
CA CYS A 102 -21.54 5.97 5.20
C CYS A 102 -20.92 7.06 4.32
N ASP A 103 -21.71 7.89 3.68
CA ASP A 103 -21.23 9.03 2.88
C ASP A 103 -20.97 10.27 3.75
N GLY A 104 -20.10 11.14 3.32
CA GLY A 104 -19.79 12.39 3.98
C GLY A 104 -18.34 12.82 3.84
N LEU A 105 -18.00 13.93 4.46
CA LEU A 105 -16.62 14.44 4.50
C LEU A 105 -15.77 13.67 5.52
N PRO A 106 -14.44 13.62 5.32
CA PRO A 106 -13.53 13.08 6.34
C PRO A 106 -13.71 13.75 7.72
N SER A 107 -13.93 15.06 7.76
CA SER A 107 -14.22 15.79 9.01
C SER A 107 -15.52 15.33 9.68
N TYR A 108 -16.49 14.80 8.94
CA TYR A 108 -17.73 14.26 9.51
C TYR A 108 -17.52 12.91 10.19
N VAL A 109 -16.52 12.14 9.75
CA VAL A 109 -16.06 10.97 10.48
C VAL A 109 -15.39 11.39 11.79
N GLU A 110 -14.53 12.39 11.72
CA GLU A 110 -13.79 12.93 12.87
C GLU A 110 -14.69 13.47 13.96
N ASP A 111 -15.71 14.22 13.60
CA ASP A 111 -16.60 14.88 14.56
C ASP A 111 -17.80 14.01 14.99
N GLY A 112 -17.95 12.80 14.42
CA GLY A 112 -19.03 11.88 14.73
C GLY A 112 -20.35 12.16 14.02
N THR A 113 -20.39 13.05 13.03
CA THR A 113 -21.58 13.27 12.18
C THR A 113 -21.88 12.00 11.36
N VAL A 114 -20.85 11.36 10.79
CA VAL A 114 -20.94 10.01 10.24
C VAL A 114 -20.82 9.02 11.38
N THR A 115 -21.91 8.39 11.75
CA THR A 115 -21.99 7.44 12.86
C THR A 115 -21.86 5.98 12.40
N SER A 116 -21.88 5.73 11.11
CA SER A 116 -21.71 4.40 10.52
C SER A 116 -20.35 3.79 10.92
N ASP A 117 -20.34 2.48 11.08
CA ASP A 117 -19.10 1.73 11.26
C ASP A 117 -18.25 1.70 10.00
N ARG A 118 -18.81 2.06 8.85
CA ARG A 118 -18.12 2.14 7.57
C ARG A 118 -18.13 3.57 7.06
N TYR A 119 -17.10 3.88 6.24
CA TYR A 119 -17.02 5.13 5.50
C TYR A 119 -16.96 4.83 4.00
N CYS A 120 -17.81 5.50 3.23
CA CYS A 120 -17.96 5.27 1.80
C CYS A 120 -18.30 6.58 1.07
N PRO A 121 -17.36 7.54 1.00
CA PRO A 121 -17.64 8.85 0.40
C PRO A 121 -17.88 8.73 -1.10
N TRP A 122 -19.08 9.08 -1.55
CA TRP A 122 -19.51 8.93 -2.94
C TRP A 122 -18.72 9.80 -3.92
N SER A 123 -18.27 10.96 -3.46
CA SER A 123 -17.52 11.91 -4.28
C SER A 123 -16.00 11.76 -4.19
N ALA A 124 -15.52 10.68 -3.58
CA ALA A 124 -14.08 10.47 -3.45
C ALA A 124 -13.40 10.33 -4.80
N GLU A 125 -12.30 11.06 -4.95
CA GLU A 125 -11.41 10.97 -6.11
C GLU A 125 -10.01 10.63 -5.64
N ILE A 126 -9.39 9.64 -6.25
CA ILE A 126 -7.99 9.32 -5.96
C ILE A 126 -7.07 10.40 -6.55
N VAL A 127 -6.15 10.91 -5.73
CA VAL A 127 -5.24 11.99 -6.16
C VAL A 127 -3.78 11.56 -6.18
N SER A 128 -3.39 10.58 -5.39
CA SER A 128 -2.03 10.03 -5.41
C SER A 128 -1.94 8.64 -4.77
N ILE A 129 -0.86 7.96 -5.09
CA ILE A 129 -0.43 6.70 -4.44
C ILE A 129 1.06 6.88 -4.11
N ASP A 130 1.39 6.73 -2.85
CA ASP A 130 2.77 6.87 -2.34
C ASP A 130 3.31 5.55 -1.76
#